data_117ff9edbe0c8007ca600e942403f660
#
_entry.id   117ff9edbe0c8007ca600e942403f660
#
_cell.length_a   1.000
_cell.length_b   1.000
_cell.length_c   1.000
_cell.angle_alpha   90.00
_cell.angle_beta   90.00
_cell.angle_gamma   90.00
#
_symmetry.space_group_name_H-M   'P 1'
#
loop_
_entity.id
_entity.type
_entity.pdbx_description
1 polymer ?
#
loop_
_entity_poly.entity_id
_entity_poly.type
_entity_poly.pdbx_seq_one_letter_code
_entity_poly.pdbx_strand_id
1 'polypeptide(L)'
;MTKNTRSDETVALHSYMQDRQTLFCYSGPMNEELLTTMSNPVKHQISDKETQEALSRRVFGVFIEQAQNIIRYSHHKTKSSGDSIGTIAISVIEDGFLIEAVNVIAPEKRVILENTLSELSTKDQEELRALYKQRLRDGPPDDSVGAGLGFKIGRASCRERV
;
A
#
# COMPACT_ATOMS: atom_id res chain seq x y z
N MET A 1 -14.77 6.50 35.35
CA MET A 1 -14.40 5.89 34.06
C MET A 1 -15.62 6.00 33.14
N THR A 2 -15.68 7.00 32.28
CA THR A 2 -16.74 7.19 31.31
C THR A 2 -16.65 6.03 30.30
N LYS A 3 -17.73 5.25 30.16
CA LYS A 3 -17.83 4.27 29.08
C LYS A 3 -17.78 5.03 27.75
N ASN A 4 -16.66 4.90 27.04
CA ASN A 4 -16.55 5.39 25.68
C ASN A 4 -17.66 4.69 24.85
N THR A 5 -18.60 5.44 24.31
CA THR A 5 -19.66 4.86 23.48
C THR A 5 -19.10 4.60 22.08
N ARG A 6 -19.72 3.66 21.35
CA ARG A 6 -19.35 3.38 19.94
C ARG A 6 -19.40 4.64 19.05
N SER A 7 -20.28 5.58 19.43
CA SER A 7 -20.38 6.90 18.80
C SER A 7 -19.12 7.74 19.01
N ASP A 8 -18.58 7.76 20.23
CA ASP A 8 -17.36 8.52 20.56
C ASP A 8 -16.15 7.97 19.82
N GLU A 9 -16.06 6.65 19.66
CA GLU A 9 -15.00 5.98 18.88
C GLU A 9 -15.06 6.36 17.39
N THR A 10 -16.27 6.43 16.83
CA THR A 10 -16.45 6.83 15.42
C THR A 10 -16.07 8.30 15.21
N VAL A 11 -16.43 9.18 16.14
CA VAL A 11 -16.03 10.60 16.11
C VAL A 11 -14.52 10.74 16.21
N ALA A 12 -13.89 10.00 17.12
CA ALA A 12 -12.44 10.01 17.30
C ALA A 12 -11.72 9.53 16.03
N LEU A 13 -12.22 8.47 15.37
CA LEU A 13 -11.69 7.98 14.10
C LEU A 13 -11.84 9.02 13.01
N HIS A 14 -13.00 9.68 12.90
CA HIS A 14 -13.23 10.75 11.95
C HIS A 14 -12.23 11.90 12.13
N SER A 15 -12.09 12.39 13.37
CA SER A 15 -11.15 13.46 13.69
C SER A 15 -9.71 13.07 13.37
N TYR A 16 -9.31 11.86 13.72
CA TYR A 16 -7.98 11.33 13.39
C TYR A 16 -7.70 11.32 11.88
N MET A 17 -8.68 10.90 11.06
CA MET A 17 -8.53 10.91 9.61
C MET A 17 -8.47 12.33 9.03
N GLN A 18 -9.23 13.28 9.60
CA GLN A 18 -9.19 14.69 9.18
C GLN A 18 -7.83 15.31 9.49
N ASP A 19 -7.30 15.11 10.70
CA ASP A 19 -6.01 15.63 11.14
C ASP A 19 -4.86 15.11 10.27
N ARG A 20 -4.98 13.89 9.77
CA ARG A 20 -4.02 13.28 8.85
C ARG A 20 -4.26 13.62 7.38
N GLN A 21 -5.26 14.43 7.06
CA GLN A 21 -5.66 14.73 5.68
C GLN A 21 -5.86 13.45 4.84
N THR A 22 -6.53 12.45 5.43
CA THR A 22 -6.76 11.17 4.77
C THR A 22 -7.79 11.31 3.66
N LEU A 23 -7.38 11.04 2.43
CA LEU A 23 -8.24 11.06 1.25
C LEU A 23 -9.03 9.76 1.09
N PHE A 24 -8.40 8.66 1.42
CA PHE A 24 -8.96 7.33 1.27
C PHE A 24 -8.46 6.42 2.39
N CYS A 25 -9.34 5.62 2.94
CA CYS A 25 -8.98 4.55 3.86
C CYS A 25 -9.95 3.38 3.68
N TYR A 26 -9.40 2.18 3.57
CA TYR A 26 -10.16 0.95 3.58
C TYR A 26 -9.52 -0.03 4.55
N SER A 27 -10.34 -0.69 5.36
CA SER A 27 -9.90 -1.74 6.28
C SER A 27 -10.91 -2.89 6.27
N GLY A 28 -10.46 -4.09 5.93
CA GLY A 28 -11.33 -5.26 5.85
C GLY A 28 -10.88 -6.31 4.84
N PRO A 29 -11.80 -7.21 4.43
CA PRO A 29 -11.55 -8.20 3.38
C PRO A 29 -11.28 -7.53 2.04
N MET A 30 -10.24 -7.98 1.33
CA MET A 30 -9.80 -7.43 0.06
C MET A 30 -9.57 -8.54 -0.96
N ASN A 31 -10.08 -8.35 -2.17
CA ASN A 31 -9.89 -9.20 -3.33
C ASN A 31 -9.75 -8.36 -4.61
N GLU A 32 -9.48 -8.98 -5.75
CA GLU A 32 -9.26 -8.27 -7.02
C GLU A 32 -10.52 -7.53 -7.53
N GLU A 33 -11.71 -8.06 -7.27
CA GLU A 33 -12.97 -7.42 -7.64
C GLU A 33 -13.18 -6.12 -6.87
N LEU A 34 -12.97 -6.15 -5.55
CA LEU A 34 -13.06 -4.97 -4.71
C LEU A 34 -12.00 -3.95 -5.08
N LEU A 35 -10.75 -4.38 -5.34
CA LEU A 35 -9.68 -3.50 -5.80
C LEU A 35 -10.06 -2.80 -7.10
N THR A 36 -10.63 -3.52 -8.06
CA THR A 36 -11.12 -2.95 -9.31
C THR A 36 -12.19 -1.89 -9.06
N THR A 37 -13.14 -2.18 -8.17
CA THR A 37 -14.23 -1.26 -7.80
C THR A 37 -13.72 0.02 -7.14
N MET A 38 -12.73 -0.09 -6.23
CA MET A 38 -12.13 1.06 -5.54
C MET A 38 -11.22 1.90 -6.43
N SER A 39 -10.71 1.37 -7.52
CA SER A 39 -9.70 2.01 -8.36
C SER A 39 -10.14 3.35 -8.92
N ASN A 40 -11.35 3.47 -9.43
CA ASN A 40 -11.87 4.71 -10.00
C ASN A 40 -12.08 5.81 -8.93
N PRO A 41 -12.79 5.56 -7.81
CA PRO A 41 -12.88 6.53 -6.71
C PRO A 41 -11.53 7.02 -6.20
N VAL A 42 -10.58 6.10 -5.98
CA VAL A 42 -9.23 6.45 -5.50
C VAL A 42 -8.50 7.34 -6.51
N LYS A 43 -8.53 6.97 -7.79
CA LYS A 43 -7.91 7.77 -8.86
C LYS A 43 -8.49 9.18 -8.91
N HIS A 44 -9.80 9.31 -8.77
CA HIS A 44 -10.48 10.61 -8.77
C HIS A 44 -10.03 11.47 -7.59
N GLN A 45 -10.01 10.92 -6.37
CA GLN A 45 -9.58 11.63 -5.16
C GLN A 45 -8.13 12.14 -5.25
N ILE A 46 -7.24 11.38 -5.87
CA ILE A 46 -5.84 11.79 -6.07
C ILE A 46 -5.76 12.91 -7.12
N SER A 47 -6.56 12.85 -8.18
CA SER A 47 -6.52 13.81 -9.31
C SER A 47 -7.16 15.17 -8.99
N ASP A 48 -8.11 15.23 -8.05
CA ASP A 48 -8.82 16.44 -7.65
C ASP A 48 -7.96 17.45 -6.85
N LYS A 49 -6.74 17.11 -6.50
CA LYS A 49 -5.83 17.89 -5.64
C LYS A 49 -4.80 18.68 -6.45
N GLU A 50 -5.18 19.44 -7.48
CA GLU A 50 -4.25 20.26 -8.29
C GLU A 50 -2.90 19.56 -8.60
N THR A 51 -2.93 18.25 -8.58
CA THR A 51 -1.76 17.38 -8.63
C THR A 51 -1.35 17.20 -10.09
N GLN A 52 -0.07 17.30 -10.38
CA GLN A 52 0.45 16.97 -11.71
C GLN A 52 0.04 15.55 -12.09
N GLU A 53 -0.46 15.37 -13.31
CA GLU A 53 -0.95 14.07 -13.81
C GLU A 53 0.07 12.94 -13.69
N ALA A 54 1.36 13.26 -13.84
CA ALA A 54 2.46 12.31 -13.67
C ALA A 54 2.56 11.80 -12.21
N LEU A 55 2.39 12.68 -11.23
CA LEU A 55 2.40 12.31 -9.82
C LEU A 55 1.16 11.49 -9.47
N SER A 56 -0.02 11.89 -9.93
CA SER A 56 -1.27 11.12 -9.73
C SER A 56 -1.15 9.69 -10.26
N ARG A 57 -0.58 9.49 -11.45
CA ARG A 57 -0.33 8.15 -12.00
C ARG A 57 0.63 7.32 -11.16
N ARG A 58 1.70 7.92 -10.61
CA ARG A 58 2.66 7.22 -9.73
C ARG A 58 2.00 6.82 -8.41
N VAL A 59 1.30 7.74 -7.76
CA VAL A 59 0.58 7.49 -6.50
C VAL A 59 -0.43 6.36 -6.68
N PHE A 60 -1.22 6.42 -7.76
CA PHE A 60 -2.17 5.37 -8.08
C PHE A 60 -1.50 4.01 -8.34
N GLY A 61 -0.38 3.99 -9.07
CA GLY A 61 0.41 2.78 -9.30
C GLY A 61 0.90 2.15 -7.99
N VAL A 62 1.42 2.95 -7.07
CA VAL A 62 1.84 2.48 -5.72
C VAL A 62 0.66 1.95 -4.93
N PHE A 63 -0.51 2.63 -4.97
CA PHE A 63 -1.73 2.15 -4.31
C PHE A 63 -2.14 0.76 -4.80
N ILE A 64 -2.21 0.55 -6.12
CA ILE A 64 -2.56 -0.75 -6.71
C ILE A 64 -1.59 -1.84 -6.26
N GLU A 65 -0.30 -1.56 -6.30
CA GLU A 65 0.74 -2.52 -5.90
C GLU A 65 0.64 -2.89 -4.42
N GLN A 66 0.40 -1.92 -3.53
CA GLN A 66 0.23 -2.19 -2.11
C GLN A 66 -1.05 -2.97 -1.82
N ALA A 67 -2.16 -2.67 -2.49
CA ALA A 67 -3.40 -3.42 -2.38
C ALA A 67 -3.21 -4.88 -2.86
N GLN A 68 -2.52 -5.09 -3.97
CA GLN A 68 -2.18 -6.44 -4.46
C GLN A 68 -1.26 -7.19 -3.49
N ASN A 69 -0.34 -6.51 -2.81
CA ASN A 69 0.47 -7.12 -1.75
C ASN A 69 -0.40 -7.62 -0.59
N ILE A 70 -1.41 -6.86 -0.17
CA ILE A 70 -2.37 -7.33 0.84
C ILE A 70 -3.10 -8.58 0.34
N ILE A 71 -3.65 -8.54 -0.89
CA ILE A 71 -4.41 -9.64 -1.48
C ILE A 71 -3.58 -10.93 -1.55
N ARG A 72 -2.34 -10.83 -1.97
CA ARG A 72 -1.46 -12.00 -2.20
C ARG A 72 -0.82 -12.53 -0.93
N TYR A 73 -0.41 -11.66 -0.02
CA TYR A 73 0.50 -12.04 1.07
C TYR A 73 -0.10 -11.95 2.47
N SER A 74 -1.30 -11.40 2.65
CA SER A 74 -1.93 -11.41 3.96
C SER A 74 -2.20 -12.84 4.44
N HIS A 75 -1.70 -13.16 5.62
CA HIS A 75 -1.98 -14.43 6.30
C HIS A 75 -3.39 -14.46 6.91
N HIS A 76 -3.92 -13.27 7.25
CA HIS A 76 -5.24 -13.15 7.81
C HIS A 76 -6.28 -13.15 6.68
N LYS A 77 -7.13 -14.18 6.68
CA LYS A 77 -8.17 -14.42 5.66
C LYS A 77 -9.54 -14.48 6.29
N THR A 78 -10.57 -14.12 5.52
CA THR A 78 -11.96 -14.38 5.93
C THR A 78 -12.26 -15.88 5.91
N LYS A 79 -13.08 -16.34 6.86
CA LYS A 79 -13.48 -17.76 6.92
C LYS A 79 -14.44 -18.16 5.80
N SER A 80 -15.25 -17.23 5.30
CA SER A 80 -16.31 -17.50 4.33
C SER A 80 -15.82 -17.50 2.88
N SER A 81 -15.05 -16.48 2.47
CA SER A 81 -14.62 -16.28 1.08
C SER A 81 -13.14 -16.53 0.85
N GLY A 82 -12.33 -16.62 1.92
CA GLY A 82 -10.87 -16.70 1.81
C GLY A 82 -10.22 -15.39 1.42
N ASP A 83 -10.95 -14.28 1.37
CA ASP A 83 -10.41 -12.96 1.04
C ASP A 83 -9.38 -12.50 2.06
N SER A 84 -8.35 -11.85 1.59
CA SER A 84 -7.26 -11.31 2.42
C SER A 84 -7.75 -10.13 3.25
N ILE A 85 -7.42 -10.10 4.54
CA ILE A 85 -7.75 -8.98 5.42
C ILE A 85 -6.51 -8.06 5.53
N GLY A 86 -6.75 -6.76 5.33
CA GLY A 86 -5.73 -5.73 5.51
C GLY A 86 -6.32 -4.33 5.54
N THR A 87 -5.43 -3.36 5.69
CA THR A 87 -5.79 -1.93 5.70
C THR A 87 -4.91 -1.20 4.70
N ILE A 88 -5.49 -0.28 3.95
CA ILE A 88 -4.74 0.64 3.09
C ILE A 88 -5.31 2.05 3.24
N ALA A 89 -4.42 3.04 3.32
CA ALA A 89 -4.79 4.44 3.43
C ALA A 89 -3.93 5.32 2.52
N ILE A 90 -4.50 6.43 2.07
CA ILE A 90 -3.82 7.49 1.31
C ILE A 90 -4.09 8.81 2.03
N SER A 91 -3.04 9.51 2.40
CA SER A 91 -3.11 10.83 3.04
C SER A 91 -2.31 11.86 2.25
N VAL A 92 -2.73 13.14 2.30
CA VAL A 92 -1.93 14.24 1.79
C VAL A 92 -0.88 14.61 2.84
N ILE A 93 0.34 14.87 2.38
CA ILE A 93 1.42 15.42 3.19
C ILE A 93 1.98 16.68 2.50
N GLU A 94 2.82 17.44 3.20
CA GLU A 94 3.33 18.73 2.72
C GLU A 94 3.89 18.66 1.28
N ASP A 95 4.67 17.63 0.97
CA ASP A 95 5.34 17.46 -0.33
C ASP A 95 4.75 16.31 -1.17
N GLY A 96 3.47 15.95 -1.00
CA GLY A 96 2.87 14.90 -1.82
C GLY A 96 1.88 14.00 -1.11
N PHE A 97 2.02 12.68 -1.24
CA PHE A 97 1.10 11.69 -0.69
C PHE A 97 1.84 10.63 0.13
N LEU A 98 1.20 10.21 1.22
CA LEU A 98 1.61 9.06 2.02
C LEU A 98 0.65 7.90 1.74
N ILE A 99 1.17 6.75 1.33
CA ILE A 99 0.41 5.51 1.20
C ILE A 99 0.88 4.56 2.28
N GLU A 100 -0.06 4.14 3.12
CA GLU A 100 0.17 3.19 4.21
C GLU A 100 -0.63 1.92 3.94
N ALA A 101 0.04 0.77 4.03
CA ALA A 101 -0.60 -0.54 3.91
C ALA A 101 -0.19 -1.43 5.07
N VAL A 102 -1.19 -2.11 5.65
CA VAL A 102 -0.99 -3.00 6.80
C VAL A 102 -1.68 -4.34 6.55
N ASN A 103 -0.94 -5.41 6.71
CA ASN A 103 -1.47 -6.76 6.72
C ASN A 103 -0.65 -7.68 7.63
N VAL A 104 -1.27 -8.76 8.08
CA VAL A 104 -0.59 -9.80 8.86
C VAL A 104 0.14 -10.72 7.90
N ILE A 105 1.41 -11.01 8.16
CA ILE A 105 2.20 -11.99 7.40
C ILE A 105 2.32 -13.30 8.17
N ALA A 106 2.50 -14.40 7.44
CA ALA A 106 2.80 -15.68 8.05
C ALA A 106 4.17 -15.63 8.77
N PRO A 107 4.28 -16.19 10.01
CA PRO A 107 5.51 -16.10 10.81
C PRO A 107 6.77 -16.59 10.08
N GLU A 108 6.64 -17.64 9.28
CA GLU A 108 7.73 -18.22 8.48
C GLU A 108 8.26 -17.29 7.38
N LYS A 109 7.45 -16.32 6.94
CA LYS A 109 7.84 -15.33 5.93
C LYS A 109 8.51 -14.09 6.53
N ARG A 110 8.49 -13.95 7.86
CA ARG A 110 9.02 -12.78 8.56
C ARG A 110 10.50 -12.54 8.24
N VAL A 111 11.32 -13.55 8.39
CA VAL A 111 12.79 -13.44 8.20
C VAL A 111 13.12 -13.07 6.75
N ILE A 112 12.42 -13.66 5.78
CA ILE A 112 12.60 -13.34 4.35
C ILE A 112 12.26 -11.88 4.08
N LEU A 113 11.14 -11.40 4.65
CA LEU A 113 10.71 -10.01 4.48
C LEU A 113 11.69 -9.03 5.15
N GLU A 114 12.11 -9.30 6.38
CA GLU A 114 13.09 -8.48 7.12
C GLU A 114 14.41 -8.38 6.35
N ASN A 115 14.92 -9.48 5.81
CA ASN A 115 16.13 -9.49 4.99
C ASN A 115 15.96 -8.68 3.71
N THR A 116 14.83 -8.85 3.01
CA THR A 116 14.53 -8.08 1.79
C THR A 116 14.43 -6.58 2.07
N LEU A 117 13.75 -6.18 3.14
CA LEU A 117 13.63 -4.78 3.54
C LEU A 117 14.97 -4.19 3.96
N SER A 118 15.79 -4.95 4.69
CA SER A 118 17.15 -4.57 5.06
C SER A 118 18.02 -4.34 3.82
N GLU A 119 18.02 -5.30 2.89
CA GLU A 119 18.73 -5.15 1.60
C GLU A 119 18.30 -3.91 0.84
N LEU A 120 16.98 -3.68 0.71
CA LEU A 120 16.46 -2.49 0.01
C LEU A 120 16.78 -1.18 0.75
N SER A 121 16.92 -1.23 2.09
CA SER A 121 17.20 -0.03 2.89
C SER A 121 18.61 0.52 2.68
N THR A 122 19.56 -0.32 2.30
CA THR A 122 20.94 0.07 2.04
C THR A 122 21.19 0.59 0.63
N LYS A 123 20.24 0.38 -0.30
CA LYS A 123 20.41 0.75 -1.71
C LYS A 123 20.02 2.20 -1.99
N ASP A 124 20.78 2.84 -2.86
CA ASP A 124 20.44 4.13 -3.41
C ASP A 124 19.40 4.01 -4.55
N GLN A 125 19.01 5.15 -5.13
CA GLN A 125 17.98 5.21 -6.16
C GLN A 125 18.41 4.53 -7.47
N GLU A 126 19.69 4.64 -7.84
CA GLU A 126 20.20 4.01 -9.07
C GLU A 126 20.26 2.49 -8.92
N GLU A 127 20.75 2.02 -7.79
CA GLU A 127 20.77 0.60 -7.44
C GLU A 127 19.36 -0.01 -7.40
N LEU A 128 18.38 0.71 -6.83
CA LEU A 128 16.98 0.28 -6.82
C LEU A 128 16.39 0.19 -8.23
N ARG A 129 16.71 1.18 -9.11
CA ARG A 129 16.29 1.15 -10.52
C ARG A 129 16.95 -0.02 -11.29
N ALA A 130 18.24 -0.27 -11.06
CA ALA A 130 18.96 -1.38 -11.67
C ALA A 130 18.36 -2.73 -11.24
N LEU A 131 18.13 -2.90 -9.94
CA LEU A 131 17.51 -4.10 -9.36
C LEU A 131 16.09 -4.33 -9.91
N TYR A 132 15.31 -3.26 -10.10
CA TYR A 132 14.00 -3.32 -10.71
C TYR A 132 14.07 -3.83 -12.18
N LYS A 133 14.97 -3.24 -12.98
CA LYS A 133 15.16 -3.64 -14.38
C LYS A 133 15.64 -5.10 -14.50
N GLN A 134 16.50 -5.54 -13.59
CA GLN A 134 16.95 -6.92 -13.53
C GLN A 134 15.80 -7.88 -13.28
N ARG A 135 14.97 -7.60 -12.24
CA ARG A 135 13.80 -8.43 -11.90
C ARG A 135 12.76 -8.50 -13.01
N LEU A 136 12.58 -7.41 -13.78
CA LEU A 136 11.70 -7.43 -14.96
C LEU A 136 12.19 -8.41 -16.04
N ARG A 137 13.51 -8.61 -16.16
CA ARG A 137 14.10 -9.55 -17.15
C ARG A 137 14.05 -10.98 -16.65
N ASP A 138 14.36 -11.19 -15.36
CA ASP A 138 14.49 -12.52 -14.75
C ASP A 138 13.12 -13.16 -14.44
N GLY A 139 12.03 -12.37 -14.48
CA GLY A 139 10.68 -12.83 -14.10
C GLY A 139 10.48 -12.94 -12.58
N PRO A 140 9.30 -13.40 -12.14
CA PRO A 140 9.03 -13.65 -10.73
C PRO A 140 9.84 -14.85 -10.24
N PRO A 141 10.30 -14.82 -8.96
CA PRO A 141 10.84 -16.04 -8.32
C PRO A 141 9.81 -17.16 -8.34
N ASP A 142 10.26 -18.41 -8.45
CA ASP A 142 9.40 -19.60 -8.57
C ASP A 142 8.34 -19.74 -7.46
N ASP A 143 8.58 -19.18 -6.27
CA ASP A 143 7.67 -19.19 -5.12
C ASP A 143 6.78 -17.91 -5.01
N SER A 144 6.83 -16.98 -5.96
CA SER A 144 6.07 -15.74 -5.89
C SER A 144 4.94 -15.69 -6.91
N VAL A 145 3.73 -15.47 -6.45
CA VAL A 145 2.57 -15.16 -7.30
C VAL A 145 2.66 -13.69 -7.70
N GLY A 146 3.53 -13.37 -8.66
CA GLY A 146 3.75 -12.00 -9.17
C GLY A 146 5.22 -11.62 -9.28
N ALA A 147 5.51 -10.50 -9.90
CA ALA A 147 6.88 -10.05 -10.20
C ALA A 147 7.74 -9.67 -8.97
N GLY A 148 7.19 -9.69 -7.75
CA GLY A 148 7.89 -9.34 -6.50
C GLY A 148 8.47 -7.91 -6.48
N LEU A 149 7.86 -7.01 -7.25
CA LEU A 149 8.37 -5.67 -7.54
C LEU A 149 7.80 -4.59 -6.61
N GLY A 150 6.70 -4.89 -5.89
CA GLY A 150 5.91 -3.89 -5.19
C GLY A 150 6.68 -3.03 -4.20
N PHE A 151 7.49 -3.65 -3.34
CA PHE A 151 8.32 -2.89 -2.39
C PHE A 151 9.42 -2.06 -3.08
N LYS A 152 9.90 -2.50 -4.24
CA LYS A 152 10.97 -1.84 -4.99
C LYS A 152 10.45 -0.63 -5.75
N ILE A 153 9.26 -0.75 -6.36
CA ILE A 153 8.58 0.36 -7.03
C ILE A 153 8.20 1.44 -6.01
N GLY A 154 7.55 1.07 -4.92
CA GLY A 154 7.13 2.00 -3.88
C GLY A 154 8.29 2.85 -3.38
N ARG A 155 9.44 2.23 -3.07
CA ARG A 155 10.62 2.96 -2.59
C ARG A 155 11.29 3.81 -3.68
N ALA A 156 11.37 3.35 -4.92
CA ALA A 156 11.91 4.13 -6.03
C ALA A 156 11.05 5.36 -6.35
N SER A 157 9.71 5.26 -6.19
CA SER A 157 8.77 6.35 -6.43
C SER A 157 8.68 7.36 -5.27
N CYS A 158 8.86 6.91 -4.02
CA CYS A 158 8.75 7.78 -2.84
C CYS A 158 9.98 8.68 -2.59
N ARG A 159 11.09 8.51 -3.31
CA ARG A 159 12.32 9.30 -3.11
C ARG A 159 12.49 10.48 -4.06
N GLU A 160 11.65 10.66 -5.04
CA GLU A 160 11.66 11.88 -5.86
C GLU A 160 10.96 13.02 -5.08
N ARG A 161 11.71 13.67 -4.17
CA ARG A 161 11.44 15.06 -3.84
C ARG A 161 11.94 15.90 -4.99
N VAL A 162 11.05 16.67 -5.58
CA VAL A 162 11.38 17.80 -6.42
C VAL A 162 11.58 19.00 -5.52
#